data_3ed2aff7ac63cbc24112b54dfe23ff4b
#
_entry.id   3ed2aff7ac63cbc24112b54dfe23ff4b
#
_cell.length_a   1.000
_cell.length_b   1.000
_cell.length_c   1.000
_cell.angle_alpha   90.00
_cell.angle_beta   90.00
_cell.angle_gamma   90.00
#
_symmetry.space_group_name_H-M   'P 1'
#
loop_
_entity.id
_entity.type
_entity.pdbx_description
1 polymer ?
#
loop_
_entity_poly.entity_id
_entity_poly.type
_entity_poly.pdbx_seq_one_letter_code
_entity_poly.pdbx_strand_id
1 'polypeptide(L)'
;LTAHDLLVATNRETSGDAYARLREAFERLAGTRITTNIVTGGTETTSGFGLIEAWEILRRARGGRMTQVRVTLSEWLFRAVQAKSVLTLSREYFSLRKPLERRVYELARKHCGRQAEWKVTVATLHKKTGSAAPLRVFRAALRRMAADANLPDYALSEAPGDVMVFTRLRVRSVTGPVLGAEALERARALAPGWDVHALEADWRAWWQDTGSPRL
;
A
#
# COMPACT_ATOMS: atom_id res chain seq x y z
N LEU A 1 6.39 5.43 16.13
CA LEU A 1 6.71 4.19 15.45
C LEU A 1 8.19 3.88 15.62
N THR A 2 8.58 2.62 15.92
CA THR A 2 10.00 2.28 15.93
C THR A 2 10.49 2.04 14.49
N ALA A 3 11.78 2.28 14.25
CA ALA A 3 12.36 1.99 12.93
C ALA A 3 12.31 0.48 12.61
N HIS A 4 12.44 -0.36 13.62
CA HIS A 4 12.30 -1.81 13.50
C HIS A 4 10.90 -2.20 13.01
N ASP A 5 9.84 -1.71 13.69
CA ASP A 5 8.46 -2.05 13.34
C ASP A 5 8.11 -1.58 11.91
N LEU A 6 8.64 -0.42 11.50
CA LEU A 6 8.46 0.08 10.15
C LEU A 6 9.09 -0.85 9.10
N LEU A 7 10.32 -1.33 9.35
CA LEU A 7 11.00 -2.27 8.44
C LEU A 7 10.24 -3.60 8.37
N VAL A 8 9.81 -4.14 9.51
CA VAL A 8 9.02 -5.39 9.58
C VAL A 8 7.68 -5.21 8.86
N ALA A 9 6.93 -4.14 9.16
CA ALA A 9 5.63 -3.87 8.53
C ALA A 9 5.71 -3.66 7.02
N THR A 10 6.86 -3.24 6.50
CA THR A 10 7.10 -3.08 5.06
C THR A 10 7.85 -4.24 4.42
N ASN A 11 7.94 -5.38 5.12
CA ASN A 11 8.63 -6.60 4.68
C ASN A 11 10.08 -6.32 4.24
N ARG A 12 10.81 -5.59 5.08
CA ARG A 12 12.23 -5.26 4.88
C ARG A 12 13.09 -5.99 5.91
N GLU A 13 14.32 -6.28 5.51
CA GLU A 13 15.33 -6.78 6.45
C GLU A 13 15.60 -5.77 7.56
N THR A 14 16.03 -6.27 8.72
CA THR A 14 16.37 -5.44 9.89
C THR A 14 17.89 -5.34 10.12
N SER A 15 18.68 -5.49 9.05
CA SER A 15 20.14 -5.33 9.04
C SER A 15 20.57 -3.86 9.15
N GLY A 16 21.83 -3.60 9.45
CA GLY A 16 22.39 -2.25 9.50
C GLY A 16 22.18 -1.48 8.17
N ASP A 17 22.35 -2.15 7.04
CA ASP A 17 22.13 -1.58 5.70
C ASP A 17 20.65 -1.22 5.47
N ALA A 18 19.72 -1.97 6.03
CA ALA A 18 18.29 -1.66 5.92
C ALA A 18 17.95 -0.34 6.63
N TYR A 19 18.57 -0.09 7.79
CA TYR A 19 18.42 1.18 8.50
C TYR A 19 19.06 2.37 7.75
N ALA A 20 20.18 2.17 7.07
CA ALA A 20 20.78 3.19 6.22
C ALA A 20 19.84 3.53 5.04
N ARG A 21 19.33 2.51 4.35
CA ARG A 21 18.35 2.69 3.25
C ARG A 21 17.04 3.32 3.71
N LEU A 22 16.62 3.09 4.94
CA LEU A 22 15.44 3.75 5.51
C LEU A 22 15.65 5.26 5.59
N ARG A 23 16.81 5.70 6.06
CA ARG A 23 17.17 7.13 6.09
C ARG A 23 17.15 7.72 4.68
N GLU A 24 17.84 7.09 3.73
CA GLU A 24 17.85 7.55 2.33
C GLU A 24 16.43 7.60 1.72
N ALA A 25 15.54 6.68 2.11
CA ALA A 25 14.15 6.70 1.66
C ALA A 25 13.42 7.94 2.18
N PHE A 26 13.64 8.35 3.43
CA PHE A 26 13.06 9.59 3.97
C PHE A 26 13.64 10.84 3.29
N GLU A 27 14.94 10.86 3.01
CA GLU A 27 15.57 11.96 2.27
C GLU A 27 14.93 12.12 0.88
N ARG A 28 14.74 10.99 0.16
CA ARG A 28 14.05 11.02 -1.14
C ARG A 28 12.59 11.46 -1.04
N LEU A 29 11.84 10.98 -0.05
CA LEU A 29 10.44 11.37 0.16
C LEU A 29 10.33 12.86 0.48
N ALA A 30 11.18 13.40 1.34
CA ALA A 30 11.19 14.81 1.70
C ALA A 30 11.60 15.69 0.51
N GLY A 31 12.51 15.20 -0.33
CA GLY A 31 12.93 15.90 -1.56
C GLY A 31 11.94 15.79 -2.72
N THR A 32 10.92 14.90 -2.63
CA THR A 32 9.94 14.72 -3.70
C THR A 32 8.90 15.83 -3.65
N ARG A 33 8.81 16.61 -4.73
CA ARG A 33 7.79 17.63 -4.94
C ARG A 33 6.83 17.17 -6.02
N ILE A 34 5.53 17.38 -5.78
CA ILE A 34 4.46 17.09 -6.72
C ILE A 34 3.86 18.42 -7.13
N THR A 35 3.77 18.65 -8.44
CA THR A 35 3.04 19.80 -8.99
C THR A 35 1.82 19.28 -9.73
N THR A 36 0.67 19.85 -9.45
CA THR A 36 -0.60 19.48 -10.09
C THR A 36 -1.31 20.72 -10.61
N ASN A 37 -2.00 20.55 -11.73
CA ASN A 37 -2.95 21.53 -12.26
C ASN A 37 -4.36 20.98 -12.02
N ILE A 38 -5.16 21.68 -11.24
CA ILE A 38 -6.55 21.31 -10.97
C ILE A 38 -7.45 22.40 -11.52
N VAL A 39 -8.38 22.00 -12.40
CA VAL A 39 -9.41 22.90 -12.90
C VAL A 39 -10.69 22.65 -12.11
N THR A 40 -11.17 23.66 -11.41
CA THR A 40 -12.44 23.61 -10.65
C THR A 40 -13.21 24.90 -10.88
N GLY A 41 -14.47 24.78 -11.30
CA GLY A 41 -15.33 25.95 -11.51
C GLY A 41 -14.79 26.96 -12.54
N GLY A 42 -14.05 26.49 -13.55
CA GLY A 42 -13.44 27.36 -14.57
C GLY A 42 -12.12 28.01 -14.15
N THR A 43 -11.66 27.78 -12.93
CA THR A 43 -10.36 28.27 -12.45
C THR A 43 -9.33 27.16 -12.46
N GLU A 44 -8.19 27.37 -13.12
CA GLU A 44 -7.02 26.50 -13.07
C GLU A 44 -6.13 26.91 -11.89
N THR A 45 -5.86 25.96 -11.01
CA THR A 45 -4.95 26.16 -9.88
C THR A 45 -3.75 25.27 -10.02
N THR A 46 -2.58 25.85 -10.16
CA THR A 46 -1.30 25.11 -10.07
C THR A 46 -0.82 25.09 -8.62
N SER A 47 -0.69 23.90 -8.06
CA SER A 47 -0.24 23.73 -6.68
C SER A 47 0.98 22.81 -6.63
N GLY A 48 1.96 23.16 -5.81
CA GLY A 48 3.15 22.38 -5.55
C GLY A 48 3.25 22.00 -4.07
N PHE A 49 3.40 20.71 -3.76
CA PHE A 49 3.52 20.21 -2.39
C PHE A 49 4.47 19.00 -2.30
N GLY A 50 4.96 18.72 -1.09
CA GLY A 50 5.68 17.48 -0.77
C GLY A 50 4.75 16.38 -0.28
N LEU A 51 5.26 15.17 -0.18
CA LEU A 51 4.57 14.06 0.48
C LEU A 51 4.72 14.14 1.99
N ILE A 52 5.92 14.42 2.47
CA ILE A 52 6.22 14.64 3.88
C ILE A 52 6.85 16.01 4.05
N GLU A 53 6.60 16.63 5.19
CA GLU A 53 7.11 17.95 5.54
C GLU A 53 8.41 17.85 6.32
N ALA A 54 8.48 16.88 7.24
CA ALA A 54 9.65 16.61 8.05
C ALA A 54 9.75 15.13 8.43
N TRP A 55 10.94 14.71 8.78
CA TRP A 55 11.20 13.41 9.38
C TRP A 55 12.32 13.50 10.41
N GLU A 56 12.24 12.65 11.42
CA GLU A 56 13.23 12.56 12.48
C GLU A 56 13.53 11.09 12.79
N ILE A 57 14.79 10.78 12.98
CA ILE A 57 15.24 9.47 13.46
C ILE A 57 15.96 9.70 14.79
N LEU A 58 15.35 9.22 15.87
CA LEU A 58 15.97 9.24 17.18
C LEU A 58 16.87 8.03 17.37
N ARG A 59 18.07 8.28 17.88
CA ARG A 59 19.07 7.26 18.18
C ARG A 59 19.50 7.37 19.63
N ARG A 60 19.85 6.24 20.25
CA ARG A 60 20.54 6.28 21.56
C ARG A 60 21.94 6.82 21.36
N ALA A 61 22.35 7.78 22.20
CA ALA A 61 23.67 8.39 22.16
C ALA A 61 24.81 7.36 22.32
N ARG A 62 24.59 6.33 23.16
CA ARG A 62 25.49 5.19 23.29
C ARG A 62 24.95 4.00 22.50
N GLY A 63 25.75 3.50 21.54
CA GLY A 63 25.43 2.34 20.72
C GLY A 63 24.72 2.61 19.39
N GLY A 64 24.37 3.87 19.08
CA GLY A 64 23.87 4.27 17.75
C GLY A 64 22.54 3.65 17.28
N ARG A 65 21.88 2.83 18.09
CA ARG A 65 20.65 2.11 17.72
C ARG A 65 19.50 3.09 17.50
N MET A 66 18.84 3.00 16.36
CA MET A 66 17.61 3.75 16.08
C MET A 66 16.48 3.24 16.98
N THR A 67 15.86 4.18 17.70
CA THR A 67 14.79 3.85 18.64
C THR A 67 13.42 4.26 18.13
N GLN A 68 13.33 5.39 17.44
CA GLN A 68 12.07 5.94 16.98
C GLN A 68 12.23 6.63 15.65
N VAL A 69 11.16 6.58 14.84
CA VAL A 69 10.98 7.36 13.63
C VAL A 69 9.74 8.22 13.80
N ARG A 70 9.86 9.51 13.51
CA ARG A 70 8.75 10.45 13.43
C ARG A 70 8.68 10.99 12.02
N VAL A 71 7.49 11.03 11.44
CA VAL A 71 7.24 11.57 10.10
C VAL A 71 6.10 12.57 10.21
N THR A 72 6.31 13.77 9.71
CA THR A 72 5.27 14.80 9.58
C THR A 72 4.78 14.80 8.15
N LEU A 73 3.50 14.48 7.96
CA LEU A 73 2.87 14.50 6.65
C LEU A 73 2.69 15.94 6.17
N SER A 74 2.73 16.16 4.87
CA SER A 74 2.31 17.46 4.32
C SER A 74 0.83 17.70 4.58
N GLU A 75 0.44 18.95 4.70
CA GLU A 75 -0.94 19.38 4.89
C GLU A 75 -1.89 18.72 3.86
N TRP A 76 -1.46 18.68 2.59
CA TRP A 76 -2.23 18.06 1.52
C TRP A 76 -2.48 16.57 1.77
N LEU A 77 -1.42 15.81 2.12
CA LEU A 77 -1.56 14.38 2.38
C LEU A 77 -2.37 14.13 3.65
N PHE A 78 -2.19 14.93 4.68
CA PHE A 78 -2.95 14.83 5.92
C PHE A 78 -4.45 15.02 5.68
N ARG A 79 -4.83 16.05 4.91
CA ARG A 79 -6.23 16.28 4.52
C ARG A 79 -6.79 15.14 3.67
N ALA A 80 -6.00 14.60 2.73
CA ALA A 80 -6.43 13.46 1.92
C ALA A 80 -6.72 12.22 2.78
N VAL A 81 -5.90 11.96 3.81
CA VAL A 81 -6.14 10.87 4.77
C VAL A 81 -7.40 11.11 5.57
N GLN A 82 -7.60 12.32 6.13
CA GLN A 82 -8.80 12.67 6.89
C GLN A 82 -10.08 12.56 6.04
N ALA A 83 -10.02 13.00 4.80
CA ALA A 83 -11.13 12.91 3.84
C ALA A 83 -11.35 11.49 3.29
N LYS A 84 -10.58 10.48 3.75
CA LYS A 84 -10.61 9.10 3.23
C LYS A 84 -10.42 9.02 1.71
N SER A 85 -9.72 10.00 1.13
CA SER A 85 -9.40 10.07 -0.30
C SER A 85 -8.13 9.31 -0.67
N VAL A 86 -7.72 8.37 0.16
CA VAL A 86 -6.57 7.49 -0.03
C VAL A 86 -7.02 6.06 -0.24
N LEU A 87 -6.23 5.28 -0.96
CA LEU A 87 -6.49 3.85 -1.17
C LEU A 87 -5.71 3.04 -0.13
N THR A 88 -6.43 2.21 0.61
CA THR A 88 -5.80 1.21 1.49
C THR A 88 -5.21 0.10 0.63
N LEU A 89 -3.96 -0.23 0.85
CA LEU A 89 -3.28 -1.36 0.21
C LEU A 89 -3.31 -2.58 1.14
N SER A 90 -3.29 -3.78 0.56
CA SER A 90 -3.09 -5.01 1.33
C SER A 90 -1.70 -5.02 1.97
N ARG A 91 -1.54 -5.66 3.13
CA ARG A 91 -0.22 -5.89 3.72
C ARG A 91 0.69 -6.71 2.80
N GLU A 92 0.12 -7.64 2.06
CA GLU A 92 0.84 -8.46 1.08
C GLU A 92 1.42 -7.65 -0.09
N TYR A 93 1.00 -6.38 -0.27
CA TYR A 93 1.64 -5.47 -1.22
C TYR A 93 3.16 -5.37 -1.02
N PHE A 94 3.60 -5.40 0.23
CA PHE A 94 5.03 -5.32 0.55
C PHE A 94 5.81 -6.60 0.25
N SER A 95 5.13 -7.72 -0.01
CA SER A 95 5.76 -8.96 -0.51
C SER A 95 6.12 -8.87 -2.00
N LEU A 96 5.44 -8.01 -2.76
CA LEU A 96 5.74 -7.76 -4.16
C LEU A 96 7.14 -7.15 -4.30
N ARG A 97 8.04 -7.83 -4.99
CA ARG A 97 9.44 -7.41 -5.11
C ARG A 97 9.71 -6.55 -6.35
N LYS A 98 8.98 -6.78 -7.44
CA LYS A 98 9.21 -6.09 -8.71
C LYS A 98 8.42 -4.78 -8.77
N PRO A 99 9.05 -3.66 -9.17
CA PRO A 99 8.35 -2.37 -9.28
C PRO A 99 7.11 -2.42 -10.18
N LEU A 100 7.16 -3.19 -11.27
CA LEU A 100 6.03 -3.34 -12.18
C LEU A 100 4.84 -4.04 -11.49
N GLU A 101 5.08 -5.09 -10.69
CA GLU A 101 4.03 -5.80 -9.95
C GLU A 101 3.34 -4.86 -8.97
N ARG A 102 4.10 -4.06 -8.24
CA ARG A 102 3.57 -3.03 -7.33
C ARG A 102 2.71 -2.02 -8.05
N ARG A 103 3.20 -1.50 -9.18
CA ARG A 103 2.47 -0.50 -9.97
C ARG A 103 1.19 -1.07 -10.57
N VAL A 104 1.22 -2.29 -11.08
CA VAL A 104 0.05 -3.00 -11.62
C VAL A 104 -0.99 -3.25 -10.52
N TYR A 105 -0.56 -3.67 -9.33
CA TYR A 105 -1.44 -3.82 -8.16
C TYR A 105 -2.11 -2.51 -7.76
N GLU A 106 -1.37 -1.40 -7.67
CA GLU A 106 -1.93 -0.08 -7.36
C GLU A 106 -3.01 0.35 -8.36
N LEU A 107 -2.78 0.09 -9.65
CA LEU A 107 -3.76 0.38 -10.70
C LEU A 107 -4.98 -0.53 -10.60
N ALA A 108 -4.79 -1.82 -10.33
CA ALA A 108 -5.90 -2.74 -10.07
C ALA A 108 -6.72 -2.27 -8.86
N ARG A 109 -6.06 -1.88 -7.78
CA ARG A 109 -6.73 -1.37 -6.57
C ARG A 109 -7.52 -0.09 -6.83
N LYS A 110 -6.97 0.82 -7.65
CA LYS A 110 -7.64 2.07 -8.02
C LYS A 110 -8.83 1.83 -8.95
N HIS A 111 -8.70 0.99 -9.95
CA HIS A 111 -9.68 0.88 -11.04
C HIS A 111 -10.69 -0.25 -10.86
N CYS A 112 -10.29 -1.39 -10.34
CA CYS A 112 -11.20 -2.46 -9.97
C CYS A 112 -11.98 -2.08 -8.69
N GLY A 113 -11.29 -1.58 -7.66
CA GLY A 113 -11.92 -1.11 -6.43
C GLY A 113 -12.82 -2.18 -5.80
N ARG A 114 -14.13 -1.89 -5.73
CA ARG A 114 -15.15 -2.83 -5.23
C ARG A 114 -15.86 -3.62 -6.33
N GLN A 115 -15.54 -3.36 -7.60
CA GLN A 115 -16.12 -4.07 -8.73
C GLN A 115 -15.60 -5.51 -8.79
N ALA A 116 -16.36 -6.40 -9.41
CA ALA A 116 -15.96 -7.80 -9.56
C ALA A 116 -14.73 -7.93 -10.49
N GLU A 117 -14.68 -7.10 -11.53
CA GLU A 117 -13.60 -7.12 -12.50
C GLU A 117 -13.31 -5.72 -13.07
N TRP A 118 -12.09 -5.58 -13.60
CA TRP A 118 -11.66 -4.43 -14.39
C TRP A 118 -10.93 -4.93 -15.64
N LYS A 119 -11.34 -4.43 -16.81
CA LYS A 119 -10.74 -4.76 -18.10
C LYS A 119 -9.98 -3.56 -18.65
N VAL A 120 -8.79 -3.82 -19.18
CA VAL A 120 -7.94 -2.76 -19.75
C VAL A 120 -7.05 -3.33 -20.85
N THR A 121 -6.89 -2.60 -21.96
CA THR A 121 -5.94 -3.01 -23.01
C THR A 121 -4.50 -2.94 -22.51
N VAL A 122 -3.65 -3.83 -22.99
CA VAL A 122 -2.22 -3.86 -22.67
C VAL A 122 -1.57 -2.51 -22.98
N ALA A 123 -1.94 -1.88 -24.10
CA ALA A 123 -1.41 -0.57 -24.48
C ALA A 123 -1.79 0.54 -23.48
N THR A 124 -3.06 0.55 -23.00
CA THR A 124 -3.50 1.50 -21.98
C THR A 124 -2.83 1.25 -20.63
N LEU A 125 -2.70 -0.03 -20.25
CA LEU A 125 -2.03 -0.40 -18.99
C LEU A 125 -0.55 -0.02 -19.04
N HIS A 126 0.12 -0.21 -20.18
CA HIS A 126 1.49 0.22 -20.40
C HIS A 126 1.69 1.73 -20.14
N LYS A 127 0.82 2.56 -20.74
CA LYS A 127 0.83 4.03 -20.49
C LYS A 127 0.58 4.35 -19.03
N LYS A 128 -0.39 3.71 -18.39
CA LYS A 128 -0.73 3.96 -16.97
C LYS A 128 0.36 3.52 -15.99
N THR A 129 1.12 2.49 -16.32
CA THR A 129 2.25 2.04 -15.48
C THR A 129 3.46 2.96 -15.60
N GLY A 130 3.58 3.74 -16.67
CA GLY A 130 4.78 4.53 -16.99
C GLY A 130 5.98 3.67 -17.34
N SER A 131 5.77 2.44 -17.80
CA SER A 131 6.88 1.55 -18.17
C SER A 131 7.58 2.04 -19.44
N ALA A 132 8.89 2.13 -19.40
CA ALA A 132 9.73 2.44 -20.56
C ALA A 132 10.06 1.20 -21.41
N ALA A 133 9.68 0.00 -20.98
CA ALA A 133 9.94 -1.22 -21.71
C ALA A 133 9.13 -1.27 -23.02
N PRO A 134 9.67 -1.84 -24.12
CA PRO A 134 8.89 -2.08 -25.34
C PRO A 134 7.60 -2.87 -25.02
N LEU A 135 6.50 -2.56 -25.73
CA LEU A 135 5.19 -3.17 -25.48
C LEU A 135 5.21 -4.70 -25.49
N ARG A 136 6.04 -5.30 -26.37
CA ARG A 136 6.23 -6.75 -26.42
C ARG A 136 6.80 -7.31 -25.12
N VAL A 137 7.79 -6.64 -24.55
CA VAL A 137 8.43 -7.03 -23.28
C VAL A 137 7.46 -6.84 -22.11
N PHE A 138 6.73 -5.73 -22.12
CA PHE A 138 5.71 -5.44 -21.13
C PHE A 138 4.60 -6.50 -21.13
N ARG A 139 4.08 -6.88 -22.32
CA ARG A 139 3.08 -7.95 -22.47
C ARG A 139 3.59 -9.28 -21.90
N ALA A 140 4.82 -9.66 -22.21
CA ALA A 140 5.43 -10.88 -21.69
C ALA A 140 5.55 -10.84 -20.14
N ALA A 141 5.83 -9.66 -19.57
CA ALA A 141 5.87 -9.50 -18.12
C ALA A 141 4.46 -9.64 -17.48
N LEU A 142 3.41 -9.11 -18.10
CA LEU A 142 2.03 -9.29 -17.63
C LEU A 142 1.59 -10.75 -17.69
N ARG A 143 1.90 -11.48 -18.78
CA ARG A 143 1.61 -12.91 -18.90
C ARG A 143 2.29 -13.73 -17.81
N ARG A 144 3.52 -13.39 -17.49
CA ARG A 144 4.27 -14.02 -16.40
C ARG A 144 3.61 -13.73 -15.05
N MET A 145 3.24 -12.47 -14.81
CA MET A 145 2.53 -12.07 -13.60
C MET A 145 1.18 -12.80 -13.44
N ALA A 146 0.46 -13.02 -14.55
CA ALA A 146 -0.77 -13.80 -14.57
C ALA A 146 -0.52 -15.28 -14.22
N ALA A 147 0.54 -15.88 -14.78
CA ALA A 147 0.93 -17.27 -14.51
C ALA A 147 1.43 -17.47 -13.06
N ASP A 148 2.20 -16.52 -12.53
CA ASP A 148 2.74 -16.56 -11.17
C ASP A 148 1.64 -16.34 -10.10
N ALA A 149 0.48 -15.78 -10.50
CA ALA A 149 -0.69 -15.51 -9.64
C ALA A 149 -0.33 -14.81 -8.30
N ASN A 150 0.64 -13.90 -8.33
CA ASN A 150 1.26 -13.31 -7.14
C ASN A 150 0.69 -11.94 -6.74
N LEU A 151 -0.32 -11.42 -7.47
CA LEU A 151 -0.96 -10.15 -7.11
C LEU A 151 -1.88 -10.35 -5.91
N PRO A 152 -1.69 -9.62 -4.81
CA PRO A 152 -2.63 -9.64 -3.71
C PRO A 152 -4.03 -9.18 -4.16
N ASP A 153 -5.08 -9.77 -3.64
CA ASP A 153 -6.48 -9.41 -3.85
C ASP A 153 -7.00 -9.57 -5.29
N TYR A 154 -6.16 -9.82 -6.28
CA TYR A 154 -6.56 -9.85 -7.70
C TYR A 154 -5.97 -11.05 -8.44
N ALA A 155 -6.80 -11.74 -9.21
CA ALA A 155 -6.34 -12.61 -10.29
C ALA A 155 -6.17 -11.79 -11.57
N LEU A 156 -5.12 -12.07 -12.33
CA LEU A 156 -4.84 -11.45 -13.61
C LEU A 156 -4.97 -12.51 -14.71
N SER A 157 -5.70 -12.21 -15.76
CA SER A 157 -5.83 -13.06 -16.94
C SER A 157 -5.82 -12.24 -18.22
N GLU A 158 -5.50 -12.88 -19.35
CA GLU A 158 -5.54 -12.26 -20.67
C GLU A 158 -6.83 -12.68 -21.40
N ALA A 159 -7.51 -11.73 -22.02
CA ALA A 159 -8.68 -11.94 -22.85
C ALA A 159 -8.37 -11.58 -24.32
N PRO A 160 -9.20 -12.03 -25.28
CA PRO A 160 -9.05 -11.67 -26.68
C PRO A 160 -8.96 -10.15 -26.91
N GLY A 161 -8.20 -9.74 -27.92
CA GLY A 161 -8.04 -8.32 -28.24
C GLY A 161 -6.97 -7.58 -27.42
N ASP A 162 -5.95 -8.30 -26.91
CA ASP A 162 -4.85 -7.71 -26.13
C ASP A 162 -5.35 -6.99 -24.86
N VAL A 163 -6.31 -7.61 -24.17
CA VAL A 163 -6.98 -7.09 -22.97
C VAL A 163 -6.55 -7.88 -21.75
N MET A 164 -6.15 -7.18 -20.71
CA MET A 164 -5.94 -7.76 -19.38
C MET A 164 -7.19 -7.60 -18.54
N VAL A 165 -7.56 -8.66 -17.84
CA VAL A 165 -8.71 -8.72 -16.92
C VAL A 165 -8.19 -8.92 -15.52
N PHE A 166 -8.51 -7.99 -14.66
CA PHE A 166 -8.28 -8.07 -13.22
C PHE A 166 -9.57 -8.50 -12.54
N THR A 167 -9.59 -9.70 -11.99
CA THR A 167 -10.74 -10.22 -11.25
C THR A 167 -10.45 -10.11 -9.76
N ARG A 168 -11.34 -9.45 -9.03
CA ARG A 168 -11.19 -9.35 -7.59
C ARG A 168 -11.34 -10.73 -6.97
N LEU A 169 -10.30 -11.19 -6.29
CA LEU A 169 -10.40 -12.36 -5.45
C LEU A 169 -11.35 -12.01 -4.28
N ARG A 170 -12.33 -12.85 -4.06
CA ARG A 170 -13.14 -12.71 -2.84
C ARG A 170 -12.16 -12.89 -1.68
N VAL A 171 -11.96 -11.84 -0.89
CA VAL A 171 -11.44 -12.03 0.45
C VAL A 171 -12.35 -13.09 1.05
N ARG A 172 -11.80 -14.25 1.42
CA ARG A 172 -12.57 -15.20 2.23
C ARG A 172 -13.09 -14.35 3.38
N SER A 173 -14.40 -14.19 3.44
CA SER A 173 -14.99 -13.55 4.61
C SER A 173 -14.52 -14.40 5.78
N VAL A 174 -13.63 -13.82 6.57
CA VAL A 174 -13.12 -14.48 7.76
C VAL A 174 -14.35 -14.67 8.65
N THR A 175 -14.93 -15.86 8.60
CA THR A 175 -16.02 -16.26 9.49
C THR A 175 -15.41 -16.46 10.86
N GLY A 176 -15.39 -15.43 11.65
CA GLY A 176 -14.90 -15.43 13.03
C GLY A 176 -15.76 -14.52 13.89
N PRO A 177 -15.59 -14.53 15.19
CA PRO A 177 -16.35 -13.65 16.07
C PRO A 177 -16.11 -12.20 15.69
N VAL A 178 -17.18 -11.41 15.66
CA VAL A 178 -17.14 -9.97 15.37
C VAL A 178 -16.92 -9.25 16.69
N LEU A 179 -15.91 -8.39 16.74
CA LEU A 179 -15.75 -7.50 17.88
C LEU A 179 -16.90 -6.49 17.90
N GLY A 180 -17.59 -6.41 19.03
CA GLY A 180 -18.64 -5.40 19.24
C GLY A 180 -18.05 -3.97 19.21
N ALA A 181 -18.93 -2.98 18.98
CA ALA A 181 -18.53 -1.58 18.92
C ALA A 181 -17.72 -1.13 20.15
N GLU A 182 -18.09 -1.59 21.33
CA GLU A 182 -17.40 -1.28 22.58
C GLU A 182 -15.96 -1.86 22.63
N ALA A 183 -15.76 -3.07 22.10
CA ALA A 183 -14.43 -3.68 22.01
C ALA A 183 -13.53 -2.94 21.04
N LEU A 184 -14.08 -2.48 19.91
CA LEU A 184 -13.37 -1.66 18.94
C LEU A 184 -12.99 -0.28 19.52
N GLU A 185 -13.86 0.35 20.31
CA GLU A 185 -13.55 1.61 21.00
C GLU A 185 -12.46 1.42 22.05
N ARG A 186 -12.51 0.34 22.82
CA ARG A 186 -11.43 -0.01 23.76
C ARG A 186 -10.10 -0.25 23.05
N ALA A 187 -10.13 -0.95 21.90
CA ALA A 187 -8.93 -1.16 21.09
C ALA A 187 -8.35 0.16 20.57
N ARG A 188 -9.19 1.12 20.16
CA ARG A 188 -8.77 2.48 19.77
C ARG A 188 -8.10 3.23 20.90
N ALA A 189 -8.66 3.12 22.10
CA ALA A 189 -8.12 3.78 23.30
C ALA A 189 -6.77 3.19 23.72
N LEU A 190 -6.59 1.87 23.60
CA LEU A 190 -5.37 1.17 23.96
C LEU A 190 -4.24 1.31 22.92
N ALA A 191 -4.61 1.48 21.65
CA ALA A 191 -3.67 1.59 20.55
C ALA A 191 -3.97 2.82 19.66
N PRO A 192 -3.78 4.04 20.18
CA PRO A 192 -4.06 5.26 19.44
C PRO A 192 -3.19 5.34 18.20
N GLY A 193 -3.82 5.60 17.04
CA GLY A 193 -3.15 5.66 15.73
C GLY A 193 -3.04 4.33 14.99
N TRP A 194 -3.51 3.24 15.56
CA TRP A 194 -3.60 1.95 14.86
C TRP A 194 -4.94 1.80 14.15
N ASP A 195 -4.90 1.14 12.98
CA ASP A 195 -6.14 0.72 12.32
C ASP A 195 -6.73 -0.50 13.04
N VAL A 196 -7.69 -0.24 13.92
CA VAL A 196 -8.34 -1.30 14.73
C VAL A 196 -9.09 -2.32 13.88
N HIS A 197 -9.53 -1.95 12.67
CA HIS A 197 -10.18 -2.88 11.76
C HIS A 197 -9.16 -3.80 11.07
N ALA A 198 -7.95 -3.29 10.81
CA ALA A 198 -6.85 -4.13 10.34
C ALA A 198 -6.42 -5.11 11.43
N LEU A 199 -6.30 -4.65 12.69
CA LEU A 199 -6.01 -5.53 13.84
C LEU A 199 -7.08 -6.58 14.05
N GLU A 200 -8.36 -6.23 13.91
CA GLU A 200 -9.48 -7.19 13.98
C GLU A 200 -9.37 -8.25 12.86
N ALA A 201 -9.05 -7.84 11.65
CA ALA A 201 -8.87 -8.77 10.53
C ALA A 201 -7.72 -9.75 10.76
N ASP A 202 -6.58 -9.26 11.26
CA ASP A 202 -5.41 -10.08 11.60
C ASP A 202 -5.72 -11.05 12.74
N TRP A 203 -6.40 -10.59 13.78
CA TRP A 203 -6.82 -11.42 14.89
C TRP A 203 -7.77 -12.54 14.42
N ARG A 204 -8.72 -12.25 13.53
CA ARG A 204 -9.60 -13.25 12.95
C ARG A 204 -8.87 -14.28 12.12
N ALA A 205 -7.88 -13.85 11.32
CA ALA A 205 -7.04 -14.76 10.56
C ALA A 205 -6.28 -15.71 11.49
N TRP A 206 -5.63 -15.17 12.53
CA TRP A 206 -4.96 -15.96 13.55
C TRP A 206 -5.91 -16.93 14.26
N TRP A 207 -7.12 -16.47 14.64
CA TRP A 207 -8.12 -17.29 15.31
C TRP A 207 -8.55 -18.49 14.46
N GLN A 208 -8.68 -18.32 13.15
CA GLN A 208 -8.98 -19.41 12.23
C GLN A 208 -7.80 -20.39 12.08
N ASP A 209 -6.59 -19.89 11.95
CA ASP A 209 -5.38 -20.69 11.79
C ASP A 209 -5.10 -21.54 13.05
N THR A 210 -5.48 -21.05 14.22
CA THR A 210 -5.31 -21.77 15.51
C THR A 210 -6.45 -22.73 15.84
N GLY A 211 -7.35 -23.02 14.86
CA GLY A 211 -8.45 -23.99 15.05
C GLY A 211 -9.64 -23.47 15.82
N SER A 212 -9.86 -22.15 15.77
CA SER A 212 -11.04 -21.49 16.36
C SER A 212 -11.21 -21.78 17.87
N PRO A 213 -10.24 -21.45 18.72
CA PRO A 213 -10.33 -21.71 20.15
C PRO A 213 -11.58 -21.04 20.73
N ARG A 214 -12.22 -21.68 21.72
CA ARG A 214 -13.36 -21.08 22.45
C ARG A 214 -12.87 -19.83 23.18
N LEU A 215 -13.56 -18.73 22.96
CA LEU A 215 -13.35 -17.47 23.68
C LEU A 215 -13.99 -17.52 25.05
#